data_9350c247efccdea45cd5cb31fbef3651
#
_entry.id   9350c247efccdea45cd5cb31fbef3651
#
_cell.length_a   1.000
_cell.length_b   1.000
_cell.length_c   1.000
_cell.angle_alpha   90.00
_cell.angle_beta   90.00
_cell.angle_gamma   90.00
#
_symmetry.space_group_name_H-M   'P 1'
#
loop_
_entity.id
_entity.type
_entity.pdbx_description
1 polymer ?
#
loop_
_entity_poly.entity_id
_entity_poly.type
_entity_poly.pdbx_seq_one_letter_code
_entity_poly.pdbx_strand_id
1 'polypeptide(L)'
;MHEGDGRLGAYLKDRRARLDPAALGFPAERRRTPGLRREEVAQRAGISTTWYTWLEQGRGGAPSAQALERIAAALVLTPAERENLFLLALGRPPQARYRRDDSVTPRLQRVLDALNPAPALIRTATWDVLAWNRAASVMLSDFAAAAPQDRNLLRSLFLDPRR
;
A
#
# COMPACT_ATOMS: atom_id res chain seq x y z
N MET A 1 27.05 14.18 -8.14
CA MET A 1 25.75 14.83 -7.94
C MET A 1 24.82 14.16 -8.94
N HIS A 2 23.96 13.23 -8.45
CA HIS A 2 23.11 12.42 -9.35
C HIS A 2 21.90 13.23 -9.81
N GLU A 3 21.60 13.18 -11.10
CA GLU A 3 20.39 13.79 -11.72
C GLU A 3 19.08 13.40 -11.00
N GLY A 4 19.06 12.25 -10.35
CA GLY A 4 17.94 11.77 -9.57
C GLY A 4 17.61 12.59 -8.31
N ASP A 5 18.63 13.17 -7.66
CA ASP A 5 18.43 13.89 -6.39
C ASP A 5 17.63 15.19 -6.57
N GLY A 6 17.83 15.89 -7.70
CA GLY A 6 17.05 17.09 -8.03
C GLY A 6 15.58 16.79 -8.35
N ARG A 7 15.31 15.64 -8.99
CA ARG A 7 13.94 15.22 -9.36
C ARG A 7 13.12 14.83 -8.13
N LEU A 8 13.72 14.11 -7.17
CA LEU A 8 13.08 13.77 -5.90
C LEU A 8 12.70 15.04 -5.13
N GLY A 9 13.65 16.00 -5.01
CA GLY A 9 13.40 17.23 -4.28
C GLY A 9 12.29 18.08 -4.89
N ALA A 10 12.27 18.23 -6.22
CA ALA A 10 11.20 18.91 -6.94
C ALA A 10 9.84 18.25 -6.72
N TYR A 11 9.80 16.92 -6.75
CA TYR A 11 8.60 16.14 -6.51
C TYR A 11 8.04 16.35 -5.10
N LEU A 12 8.88 16.25 -4.08
CA LEU A 12 8.48 16.48 -2.68
C LEU A 12 7.91 17.88 -2.48
N LYS A 13 8.57 18.89 -3.05
CA LYS A 13 8.13 20.30 -2.98
C LYS A 13 6.76 20.49 -3.66
N ASP A 14 6.55 19.90 -4.83
CA ASP A 14 5.28 19.96 -5.56
C ASP A 14 4.14 19.32 -4.74
N ARG A 15 4.35 18.10 -4.22
CA ARG A 15 3.33 17.40 -3.42
C ARG A 15 2.98 18.14 -2.15
N ARG A 16 3.96 18.68 -1.44
CA ARG A 16 3.75 19.52 -0.25
C ARG A 16 2.94 20.79 -0.55
N ALA A 17 3.21 21.43 -1.69
CA ALA A 17 2.55 22.68 -2.08
C ALA A 17 1.06 22.49 -2.41
N ARG A 18 0.62 21.30 -2.78
CA ARG A 18 -0.76 20.98 -3.16
C ARG A 18 -1.67 20.63 -1.98
N LEU A 19 -1.13 20.41 -0.80
CA LEU A 19 -1.90 20.00 0.37
C LEU A 19 -2.58 21.21 1.02
N ASP A 20 -3.83 21.03 1.44
CA ASP A 20 -4.53 22.01 2.27
C ASP A 20 -4.10 21.86 3.74
N PRO A 21 -3.44 22.87 4.33
CA PRO A 21 -3.02 22.81 5.72
C PRO A 21 -4.19 22.68 6.69
N ALA A 22 -5.32 23.35 6.44
CA ALA A 22 -6.49 23.33 7.31
C ALA A 22 -7.09 21.92 7.38
N ALA A 23 -7.19 21.23 6.25
CA ALA A 23 -7.66 19.85 6.19
C ALA A 23 -6.76 18.86 6.98
N LEU A 24 -5.52 19.25 7.26
CA LEU A 24 -4.53 18.44 7.97
C LEU A 24 -4.26 18.91 9.41
N GLY A 25 -5.10 19.84 9.92
CA GLY A 25 -5.05 20.33 11.29
C GLY A 25 -3.98 21.41 11.56
N PHE A 26 -3.47 22.08 10.51
CA PHE A 26 -2.53 23.18 10.65
C PHE A 26 -3.20 24.55 10.40
N PRO A 27 -2.73 25.62 11.09
CA PRO A 27 -3.26 26.97 10.84
C PRO A 27 -3.09 27.39 9.38
N ALA A 28 -4.16 27.88 8.75
CA ALA A 28 -4.13 28.37 7.37
C ALA A 28 -3.67 29.83 7.26
N GLU A 29 -3.68 30.58 8.37
CA GLU A 29 -3.43 32.01 8.39
C GLU A 29 -1.95 32.38 8.23
N ARG A 30 -1.69 33.54 7.61
CA ARG A 30 -0.35 34.17 7.44
C ARG A 30 0.68 33.28 6.76
N ARG A 31 0.27 32.52 5.72
CA ARG A 31 1.21 31.67 4.93
C ARG A 31 1.82 32.47 3.79
N ARG A 32 3.18 32.46 3.71
CA ARG A 32 3.92 33.06 2.58
C ARG A 32 3.99 32.13 1.37
N THR A 33 3.75 30.83 1.55
CA THR A 33 3.82 29.81 0.51
C THR A 33 2.59 28.92 0.55
N PRO A 34 2.08 28.44 -0.60
CA PRO A 34 0.96 27.50 -0.63
C PRO A 34 1.34 26.15 -0.01
N GLY A 35 0.34 25.45 0.50
CA GLY A 35 0.50 24.11 1.04
C GLY A 35 1.11 24.05 2.43
N LEU A 36 1.59 22.85 2.80
CA LEU A 36 2.25 22.63 4.07
C LEU A 36 3.64 23.27 4.12
N ARG A 37 4.06 23.68 5.33
CA ARG A 37 5.45 24.07 5.59
C ARG A 37 6.33 22.83 5.74
N ARG A 38 7.65 22.96 5.57
CA ARG A 38 8.60 21.85 5.73
C ARG A 38 8.56 21.24 7.12
N GLU A 39 8.47 22.09 8.14
CA GLU A 39 8.32 21.65 9.53
C GLU A 39 7.03 20.83 9.76
N GLU A 40 5.93 21.18 9.11
CA GLU A 40 4.66 20.47 9.23
C GLU A 40 4.74 19.08 8.58
N VAL A 41 5.37 18.95 7.42
CA VAL A 41 5.62 17.64 6.80
C VAL A 41 6.57 16.80 7.65
N ALA A 42 7.66 17.40 8.14
CA ALA A 42 8.64 16.72 8.98
C ALA A 42 8.00 16.20 10.28
N GLN A 43 7.16 17.00 10.93
CA GLN A 43 6.38 16.61 12.11
C GLN A 43 5.47 15.42 11.81
N ARG A 44 4.70 15.48 10.73
CA ARG A 44 3.80 14.40 10.31
C ARG A 44 4.53 13.11 9.96
N ALA A 45 5.70 13.23 9.33
CA ALA A 45 6.54 12.10 8.95
C ALA A 45 7.39 11.54 10.10
N GLY A 46 7.46 12.24 11.25
CA GLY A 46 8.32 11.87 12.37
C GLY A 46 9.81 11.89 11.99
N ILE A 47 10.24 12.92 11.25
CA ILE A 47 11.63 13.15 10.81
C ILE A 47 12.09 14.56 11.16
N SER A 48 13.40 14.83 11.12
CA SER A 48 13.88 16.19 11.36
C SER A 48 13.56 17.13 10.19
N THR A 49 13.19 18.36 10.50
CA THR A 49 12.95 19.42 9.50
C THR A 49 14.19 19.69 8.65
N THR A 50 15.36 19.64 9.26
CA THR A 50 16.64 19.81 8.56
C THR A 50 16.84 18.75 7.50
N TRP A 51 16.63 17.47 7.85
CA TRP A 51 16.78 16.37 6.91
C TRP A 51 15.74 16.42 5.78
N TYR A 52 14.48 16.74 6.08
CA TYR A 52 13.45 16.92 5.05
C TYR A 52 13.82 18.08 4.10
N THR A 53 14.38 19.18 4.64
CA THR A 53 14.86 20.29 3.83
C THR A 53 15.98 19.86 2.89
N TRP A 54 16.91 19.04 3.36
CA TRP A 54 17.99 18.50 2.53
C TRP A 54 17.46 17.58 1.42
N LEU A 55 16.45 16.76 1.71
CA LEU A 55 15.78 15.95 0.68
C LEU A 55 15.16 16.82 -0.43
N GLU A 56 14.45 17.91 -0.07
CA GLU A 56 13.93 18.86 -1.07
C GLU A 56 15.03 19.57 -1.86
N GLN A 57 16.23 19.70 -1.32
CA GLN A 57 17.37 20.32 -1.97
C GLN A 57 18.27 19.32 -2.73
N GLY A 58 17.93 18.04 -2.72
CA GLY A 58 18.77 17.00 -3.32
C GLY A 58 20.08 16.73 -2.58
N ARG A 59 20.14 16.98 -1.27
CA ARG A 59 21.34 16.81 -0.44
C ARG A 59 21.19 15.76 0.66
N GLY A 60 20.00 15.18 0.81
CA GLY A 60 19.65 14.34 1.95
C GLY A 60 20.18 12.91 1.89
N GLY A 61 20.93 12.53 0.86
CA GLY A 61 21.30 11.15 0.59
C GLY A 61 20.09 10.27 0.24
N ALA A 62 20.33 8.98 0.03
CA ALA A 62 19.25 8.03 -0.27
C ALA A 62 18.41 7.75 0.99
N PRO A 63 17.11 8.10 1.01
CA PRO A 63 16.24 7.82 2.15
C PRO A 63 15.97 6.32 2.28
N SER A 64 15.78 5.83 3.51
CA SER A 64 15.36 4.45 3.73
C SER A 64 13.91 4.24 3.24
N ALA A 65 13.55 3.00 2.86
CA ALA A 65 12.19 2.66 2.46
C ALA A 65 11.17 3.02 3.56
N GLN A 66 11.52 2.83 4.83
CA GLN A 66 10.65 3.19 5.96
C GLN A 66 10.44 4.71 6.06
N ALA A 67 11.47 5.50 5.81
CA ALA A 67 11.35 6.96 5.80
C ALA A 67 10.47 7.44 4.64
N LEU A 68 10.62 6.85 3.45
CA LEU A 68 9.76 7.14 2.30
C LEU A 68 8.29 6.81 2.57
N GLU A 69 8.00 5.70 3.26
CA GLU A 69 6.62 5.37 3.68
C GLU A 69 6.02 6.44 4.58
N ARG A 70 6.79 6.92 5.56
CA ARG A 70 6.33 7.98 6.47
C ARG A 70 6.12 9.30 5.73
N ILE A 71 7.01 9.65 4.81
CA ILE A 71 6.87 10.83 3.96
C ILE A 71 5.64 10.70 3.05
N ALA A 72 5.44 9.53 2.42
CA ALA A 72 4.26 9.28 1.58
C ALA A 72 2.95 9.44 2.37
N ALA A 73 2.89 8.92 3.60
CA ALA A 73 1.73 9.09 4.48
C ALA A 73 1.55 10.55 4.92
N ALA A 74 2.63 11.26 5.25
CA ALA A 74 2.60 12.67 5.65
C ALA A 74 2.09 13.57 4.52
N LEU A 75 2.46 13.26 3.27
CA LEU A 75 2.05 13.96 2.06
C LEU A 75 0.73 13.45 1.46
N VAL A 76 0.07 12.49 2.12
CA VAL A 76 -1.23 11.91 1.67
C VAL A 76 -1.15 11.42 0.22
N LEU A 77 -0.06 10.77 -0.16
CA LEU A 77 0.14 10.32 -1.52
C LEU A 77 -0.78 9.15 -1.88
N THR A 78 -1.35 9.20 -3.06
CA THR A 78 -2.04 8.05 -3.67
C THR A 78 -1.07 6.89 -3.92
N PRO A 79 -1.56 5.66 -4.16
CA PRO A 79 -0.69 4.52 -4.47
C PRO A 79 0.27 4.77 -5.65
N ALA A 80 -0.21 5.41 -6.72
CA ALA A 80 0.62 5.73 -7.90
C ALA A 80 1.68 6.81 -7.57
N GLU A 81 1.31 7.82 -6.79
CA GLU A 81 2.24 8.86 -6.33
C GLU A 81 3.29 8.31 -5.37
N ARG A 82 2.91 7.38 -4.49
CA ARG A 82 3.84 6.66 -3.61
C ARG A 82 4.83 5.83 -4.43
N GLU A 83 4.37 5.11 -5.45
CA GLU A 83 5.24 4.35 -6.35
C GLU A 83 6.26 5.28 -7.04
N ASN A 84 5.80 6.41 -7.57
CA ASN A 84 6.69 7.40 -8.18
C ASN A 84 7.72 7.97 -7.19
N LEU A 85 7.34 8.24 -5.94
CA LEU A 85 8.26 8.66 -4.88
C LEU A 85 9.40 7.63 -4.70
N PHE A 86 9.07 6.34 -4.64
CA PHE A 86 10.05 5.27 -4.47
C PHE A 86 10.96 5.11 -5.70
N LEU A 87 10.40 5.21 -6.91
CA LEU A 87 11.17 5.17 -8.15
C LEU A 87 12.18 6.34 -8.21
N LEU A 88 11.75 7.55 -7.84
CA LEU A 88 12.63 8.73 -7.80
C LEU A 88 13.73 8.61 -6.75
N ALA A 89 13.43 8.03 -5.58
CA ALA A 89 14.34 7.98 -4.45
C ALA A 89 15.29 6.78 -4.47
N LEU A 90 14.83 5.61 -4.93
CA LEU A 90 15.53 4.32 -4.83
C LEU A 90 15.70 3.61 -6.18
N GLY A 91 15.17 4.15 -7.28
CA GLY A 91 15.19 3.52 -8.60
C GLY A 91 14.35 2.23 -8.70
N ARG A 92 13.55 1.91 -7.69
CA ARG A 92 12.71 0.72 -7.63
C ARG A 92 11.36 1.02 -6.97
N PRO A 93 10.28 0.32 -7.34
CA PRO A 93 8.99 0.50 -6.68
C PRO A 93 9.04 0.08 -5.20
N PRO A 94 8.09 0.56 -4.38
CA PRO A 94 7.94 0.09 -3.01
C PRO A 94 7.68 -1.42 -3.01
N GLN A 95 8.16 -2.09 -1.98
CA GLN A 95 7.77 -3.49 -1.79
C GLN A 95 6.24 -3.54 -1.69
N ALA A 96 5.64 -4.45 -2.46
CA ALA A 96 4.22 -4.70 -2.39
C ALA A 96 3.88 -5.10 -0.94
N ARG A 97 3.29 -4.19 -0.18
CA ARG A 97 2.66 -4.57 1.08
C ARG A 97 1.35 -5.23 0.69
N TYR A 98 1.32 -6.54 0.76
CA TYR A 98 0.08 -7.28 0.67
C TYR A 98 -0.85 -6.76 1.80
N ARG A 99 -1.80 -5.89 1.43
CA ARG A 99 -2.94 -5.60 2.30
C ARG A 99 -3.84 -6.81 2.19
N ARG A 100 -3.98 -7.53 3.28
CA ARG A 100 -4.95 -8.59 3.39
C ARG A 100 -6.35 -7.95 3.28
N ASP A 101 -6.84 -7.84 2.05
CA ASP A 101 -8.23 -7.51 1.80
C ASP A 101 -8.98 -8.83 1.70
N ASP A 102 -9.42 -9.31 2.85
CA ASP A 102 -10.15 -10.56 2.99
C ASP A 102 -11.65 -10.35 2.66
N SER A 103 -12.04 -9.17 2.16
CA SER A 103 -13.43 -8.86 1.85
C SER A 103 -13.85 -9.46 0.51
N VAL A 104 -14.70 -10.45 0.57
CA VAL A 104 -15.41 -10.95 -0.60
C VAL A 104 -16.77 -10.27 -0.67
N THR A 105 -16.95 -9.43 -1.69
CA THR A 105 -18.22 -8.74 -1.88
C THR A 105 -19.30 -9.71 -2.39
N PRO A 106 -20.60 -9.45 -2.10
CA PRO A 106 -21.70 -10.23 -2.67
C PRO A 106 -21.69 -10.28 -4.21
N ARG A 107 -21.13 -9.27 -4.85
CA ARG A 107 -20.96 -9.24 -6.31
C ARG A 107 -19.94 -10.28 -6.79
N LEU A 108 -18.81 -10.41 -6.10
CA LEU A 108 -17.79 -11.42 -6.40
C LEU A 108 -18.32 -12.83 -6.16
N GLN A 109 -19.10 -13.06 -5.10
CA GLN A 109 -19.75 -14.35 -4.87
C GLN A 109 -20.70 -14.73 -6.01
N ARG A 110 -21.52 -13.80 -6.50
CA ARG A 110 -22.39 -14.06 -7.66
C ARG A 110 -21.60 -14.43 -8.93
N VAL A 111 -20.43 -13.83 -9.13
CA VAL A 111 -19.55 -14.22 -10.26
C VAL A 111 -19.06 -15.65 -10.09
N LEU A 112 -18.63 -16.05 -8.89
CA LEU A 112 -18.24 -17.44 -8.61
C LEU A 112 -19.38 -18.41 -8.88
N ASP A 113 -20.58 -18.09 -8.41
CA ASP A 113 -21.78 -18.95 -8.56
C ASP A 113 -22.19 -19.08 -10.02
N ALA A 114 -22.03 -18.03 -10.83
CA ALA A 114 -22.28 -18.05 -12.27
C ALA A 114 -21.33 -18.96 -13.07
N LEU A 115 -20.17 -19.31 -12.50
CA LEU A 115 -19.22 -20.23 -13.14
C LEU A 115 -19.55 -21.70 -12.97
N ASN A 116 -20.61 -22.08 -12.16
CA ASN A 116 -21.02 -23.47 -12.07
C ASN A 116 -21.43 -24.03 -13.45
N PRO A 117 -21.04 -25.27 -13.79
CA PRO A 117 -20.44 -26.30 -12.95
C PRO A 117 -18.91 -26.28 -12.89
N ALA A 118 -18.20 -25.27 -13.43
CA ALA A 118 -16.76 -25.19 -13.32
C ALA A 118 -16.35 -24.80 -11.86
N PRO A 119 -15.43 -25.55 -11.22
CA PRO A 119 -14.95 -25.21 -9.89
C PRO A 119 -14.18 -23.89 -9.91
N ALA A 120 -14.57 -22.96 -9.05
CA ALA A 120 -13.98 -21.64 -8.96
C ALA A 120 -13.86 -21.18 -7.49
N LEU A 121 -12.75 -20.53 -7.17
CA LEU A 121 -12.50 -19.98 -5.84
C LEU A 121 -11.71 -18.66 -5.92
N ILE A 122 -11.82 -17.86 -4.87
CA ILE A 122 -11.00 -16.67 -4.63
C ILE A 122 -10.04 -17.01 -3.48
N ARG A 123 -8.77 -16.75 -3.68
CA ARG A 123 -7.74 -16.95 -2.67
C ARG A 123 -6.85 -15.71 -2.53
N THR A 124 -6.19 -15.61 -1.41
CA THR A 124 -5.11 -14.63 -1.18
C THR A 124 -3.83 -15.05 -1.90
N ALA A 125 -2.84 -14.14 -1.93
CA ALA A 125 -1.49 -14.47 -2.40
C ALA A 125 -0.80 -15.51 -1.50
N THR A 126 -1.23 -15.64 -0.24
CA THR A 126 -0.77 -16.63 0.74
C THR A 126 -1.54 -17.95 0.70
N TRP A 127 -2.39 -18.13 -0.33
CA TRP A 127 -3.20 -19.34 -0.57
C TRP A 127 -4.36 -19.57 0.41
N ASP A 128 -4.71 -18.58 1.21
CA ASP A 128 -5.91 -18.64 2.05
C ASP A 128 -7.16 -18.52 1.17
N VAL A 129 -8.09 -19.45 1.27
CA VAL A 129 -9.32 -19.46 0.50
C VAL A 129 -10.35 -18.54 1.15
N LEU A 130 -10.81 -17.54 0.40
CA LEU A 130 -11.73 -16.51 0.88
C LEU A 130 -13.18 -16.81 0.47
N ALA A 131 -13.38 -17.33 -0.76
CA ALA A 131 -14.70 -17.68 -1.29
C ALA A 131 -14.58 -18.77 -2.35
N TRP A 132 -15.67 -19.46 -2.59
CA TRP A 132 -15.75 -20.56 -3.55
C TRP A 132 -17.19 -20.76 -4.03
N ASN A 133 -17.34 -21.45 -5.16
CA ASN A 133 -18.65 -21.91 -5.63
C ASN A 133 -18.92 -23.37 -5.21
N ARG A 134 -20.15 -23.82 -5.47
CA ARG A 134 -20.57 -25.19 -5.13
C ARG A 134 -19.69 -26.25 -5.80
N ALA A 135 -19.34 -26.07 -7.07
CA ALA A 135 -18.50 -27.03 -7.78
C ALA A 135 -17.11 -27.17 -7.12
N ALA A 136 -16.50 -26.08 -6.62
CA ALA A 136 -15.25 -26.12 -5.89
C ALA A 136 -15.36 -26.88 -4.56
N SER A 137 -16.47 -26.74 -3.82
CA SER A 137 -16.73 -27.53 -2.60
C SER A 137 -16.74 -29.03 -2.87
N VAL A 138 -17.35 -29.44 -3.99
CA VAL A 138 -17.49 -30.86 -4.33
C VAL A 138 -16.21 -31.44 -4.91
N MET A 139 -15.53 -30.69 -5.78
CA MET A 139 -14.40 -31.21 -6.56
C MET A 139 -13.05 -31.02 -5.89
N LEU A 140 -12.88 -29.98 -5.07
CA LEU A 140 -11.57 -29.63 -4.47
C LEU A 140 -11.51 -29.97 -2.99
N SER A 141 -12.37 -29.37 -2.18
CA SER A 141 -12.44 -29.58 -0.74
C SER A 141 -13.70 -28.93 -0.17
N ASP A 142 -14.26 -29.50 0.90
CA ASP A 142 -15.31 -28.87 1.68
C ASP A 142 -14.72 -27.73 2.56
N PHE A 143 -14.54 -26.56 1.94
CA PHE A 143 -14.04 -25.39 2.62
C PHE A 143 -14.97 -24.87 3.73
N ALA A 144 -16.25 -25.22 3.70
CA ALA A 144 -17.20 -24.82 4.73
C ALA A 144 -16.97 -25.57 6.05
N ALA A 145 -16.53 -26.83 5.98
CA ALA A 145 -16.21 -27.64 7.15
C ALA A 145 -14.92 -27.19 7.87
N ALA A 146 -14.01 -26.52 7.17
CA ALA A 146 -12.79 -26.01 7.77
C ALA A 146 -12.99 -24.67 8.49
N ALA A 147 -12.34 -24.47 9.64
CA ALA A 147 -12.32 -23.17 10.29
C ALA A 147 -11.66 -22.10 9.38
N PRO A 148 -12.07 -20.82 9.42
CA PRO A 148 -11.56 -19.79 8.52
C PRO A 148 -10.03 -19.70 8.45
N GLN A 149 -9.35 -19.83 9.58
CA GLN A 149 -7.88 -19.81 9.69
C GLN A 149 -7.19 -21.04 9.07
N ASP A 150 -7.93 -22.13 8.86
CA ASP A 150 -7.41 -23.40 8.31
C ASP A 150 -7.74 -23.58 6.81
N ARG A 151 -8.49 -22.66 6.21
CA ARG A 151 -8.82 -22.64 4.79
C ARG A 151 -7.65 -22.21 3.92
N ASN A 152 -6.53 -22.91 4.02
CA ASN A 152 -5.31 -22.61 3.25
C ASN A 152 -4.92 -23.81 2.39
N LEU A 153 -4.87 -23.61 1.07
CA LEU A 153 -4.60 -24.71 0.13
C LEU A 153 -3.22 -25.35 0.29
N LEU A 154 -2.19 -24.54 0.62
CA LEU A 154 -0.85 -25.11 0.84
C LEU A 154 -0.81 -25.91 2.13
N ARG A 155 -1.39 -25.41 3.21
CA ARG A 155 -1.46 -26.14 4.47
C ARG A 155 -2.22 -27.45 4.32
N SER A 156 -3.35 -27.45 3.61
CA SER A 156 -4.13 -28.68 3.37
C SER A 156 -3.36 -29.69 2.51
N LEU A 157 -2.52 -29.21 1.58
CA LEU A 157 -1.73 -30.09 0.73
C LEU A 157 -0.56 -30.76 1.49
N PHE A 158 0.10 -30.03 2.39
CA PHE A 158 1.31 -30.50 3.06
C PHE A 158 1.07 -31.05 4.48
N LEU A 159 -0.05 -30.69 5.14
CA LEU A 159 -0.32 -31.05 6.53
C LEU A 159 -1.50 -32.02 6.70
N ASP A 160 -2.27 -32.32 5.64
CA ASP A 160 -3.35 -33.28 5.74
C ASP A 160 -2.78 -34.72 5.62
N PRO A 161 -2.85 -35.53 6.69
CA PRO A 161 -2.31 -36.89 6.70
C PRO A 161 -3.11 -37.88 5.82
N ARG A 162 -4.19 -37.43 5.18
CA ARG A 162 -5.07 -38.25 4.33
C ARG A 162 -4.80 -38.06 2.83
N ARG A 163 -3.80 -37.26 2.47
CA ARG A 163 -3.39 -37.03 1.07
C ARG A 163 -1.98 -37.51 0.79
#